data_6b0a083caaf717fbacb12bab307c81ab
#
_entry.id   6b0a083caaf717fbacb12bab307c81ab
#
_cell.length_a   1.000
_cell.length_b   1.000
_cell.length_c   1.000
_cell.angle_alpha   90.00
_cell.angle_beta   90.00
_cell.angle_gamma   90.00
#
_symmetry.space_group_name_H-M   'P 1'
#
loop_
_entity.id
_entity.type
_entity.pdbx_description
1 polymer ?
#
loop_
_entity_poly.entity_id
_entity_poly.type
_entity_poly.pdbx_seq_one_letter_code
_entity_poly.pdbx_strand_id
1 'polypeptide(L)'
;MSQAAGVEDVPPFDRSFLTSGCTFTRIGSGPLGGKASGLLTISRGLARLFHPEAFPSFAVDVPRLTVLGADAFGVFLRENGLFDVALSGAPDQVIADAFQRGSLPAHLVGDLRALTEEMRRPLAVRSSSLLEDARDLPLAGVYLTKMLPNNQPDADARFRRLSEAVKLVYASTYFRAARAYRAAAGAGDDEERMAVIFQEVVGRRHGDRFYPHVSGVARSWAWYRTGRTRPEDGVAQLALGLGKQIVDGGLSWVFSPARPKARPPFASARASLKETQTEFWAVNMGRPPAHDPTRETEYLVRAGLPEAEFDGTLGRIASTYDAASDRLLPGIAREGPRVLDFAPILVHDSLPLNGLVRALLLACEGCLGGPVEIEFALTFEPGGGVRFALLQSRLMAVSQQLVEVGEDPPPGWKALVTSRDAMGNGSTEGIADVVWVERRGWEMRRSAEAAAAIAALNRRLVSEGRPYVLIGFGRWGSADPWLGIPVAWGDIAGARAIVEASPPERGIEVSQGSHFFHNLAGFRVGYLSVPAGREGDVDWGWLEARAGAESIGPVRHARLEQPLLVEVDGRSGRGMILRREETT
;
A
#
# COMPACT_ATOMS: atom_id res chain seq x y z
N MET A 1 23.16 -17.31 1.87
CA MET A 1 22.35 -17.97 0.83
C MET A 1 21.17 -18.63 1.53
N SER A 2 20.03 -17.93 1.68
CA SER A 2 18.79 -18.52 2.18
C SER A 2 18.17 -19.28 1.01
N GLN A 3 18.07 -20.61 1.11
CA GLN A 3 17.29 -21.41 0.16
C GLN A 3 15.85 -20.90 0.21
N ALA A 4 15.36 -20.37 -0.89
CA ALA A 4 13.94 -20.09 -1.06
C ALA A 4 13.19 -21.39 -0.77
N ALA A 5 12.21 -21.34 0.13
CA ALA A 5 11.39 -22.50 0.48
C ALA A 5 10.76 -23.06 -0.81
N GLY A 6 11.13 -24.29 -1.17
CA GLY A 6 10.70 -24.92 -2.42
C GLY A 6 9.20 -25.17 -2.43
N VAL A 7 8.61 -25.14 -3.60
CA VAL A 7 7.20 -25.51 -3.85
C VAL A 7 6.90 -26.92 -3.32
N GLU A 8 7.89 -27.80 -3.33
CA GLU A 8 7.82 -29.20 -2.87
C GLU A 8 7.52 -29.33 -1.37
N ASP A 9 7.80 -28.29 -0.59
CA ASP A 9 7.61 -28.28 0.87
C ASP A 9 6.18 -27.91 1.32
N VAL A 10 5.29 -27.53 0.40
CA VAL A 10 3.91 -27.16 0.70
C VAL A 10 2.99 -28.33 0.35
N PRO A 11 2.26 -28.90 1.34
CA PRO A 11 1.40 -30.05 1.09
C PRO A 11 0.28 -29.69 0.09
N PRO A 12 -0.14 -30.66 -0.73
CA PRO A 12 -1.32 -30.49 -1.56
C PRO A 12 -2.55 -30.27 -0.67
N PHE A 13 -3.51 -29.51 -1.20
CA PHE A 13 -4.78 -29.31 -0.54
C PHE A 13 -5.54 -30.64 -0.46
N ASP A 14 -6.08 -30.94 0.72
CA ASP A 14 -7.07 -31.99 0.92
C ASP A 14 -8.18 -31.51 1.85
N ARG A 15 -9.28 -32.27 1.95
CA ARG A 15 -10.45 -31.87 2.75
C ARG A 15 -10.19 -31.88 4.26
N SER A 16 -9.16 -32.56 4.73
CA SER A 16 -8.76 -32.54 6.13
C SER A 16 -7.99 -31.27 6.55
N PHE A 17 -7.70 -30.38 5.60
CA PHE A 17 -6.93 -29.15 5.81
C PHE A 17 -7.39 -28.34 7.04
N LEU A 18 -8.70 -28.18 7.23
CA LEU A 18 -9.22 -27.40 8.37
C LEU A 18 -9.06 -28.10 9.73
N THR A 19 -8.94 -29.42 9.73
CA THR A 19 -8.82 -30.26 10.95
C THR A 19 -7.39 -30.71 11.24
N SER A 20 -6.50 -30.67 10.24
CA SER A 20 -5.13 -31.16 10.34
C SER A 20 -4.15 -30.23 11.08
N GLY A 21 -4.59 -29.03 11.48
CA GLY A 21 -3.69 -28.00 12.03
C GLY A 21 -2.74 -27.38 10.98
N CYS A 22 -2.78 -27.83 9.73
CA CYS A 22 -2.02 -27.24 8.64
C CYS A 22 -2.56 -25.84 8.32
N THR A 23 -1.68 -24.86 8.17
CA THR A 23 -2.05 -23.47 7.85
C THR A 23 -1.79 -23.10 6.40
N PHE A 24 -1.04 -23.93 5.67
CA PHE A 24 -0.56 -23.63 4.32
C PHE A 24 -0.69 -24.85 3.41
N THR A 25 -1.46 -24.74 2.32
CA THR A 25 -1.63 -25.81 1.32
C THR A 25 -1.56 -25.25 -0.10
N ARG A 26 -1.42 -26.13 -1.11
CA ARG A 26 -1.43 -25.75 -2.53
C ARG A 26 -2.42 -26.56 -3.35
N ILE A 27 -3.01 -25.92 -4.35
CA ILE A 27 -3.80 -26.54 -5.42
C ILE A 27 -3.01 -26.43 -6.72
N GLY A 28 -2.91 -27.48 -7.49
CA GLY A 28 -2.18 -27.52 -8.75
C GLY A 28 -0.66 -27.49 -8.57
N SER A 29 0.04 -27.11 -9.63
CA SER A 29 1.51 -27.11 -9.74
C SER A 29 2.08 -25.73 -10.11
N GLY A 30 3.41 -25.66 -10.10
CA GLY A 30 4.15 -24.46 -10.44
C GLY A 30 4.48 -23.56 -9.24
N PRO A 31 5.18 -22.46 -9.48
CA PRO A 31 5.59 -21.50 -8.44
C PRO A 31 4.41 -20.92 -7.66
N LEU A 32 4.68 -20.58 -6.39
CA LEU A 32 3.66 -19.99 -5.49
C LEU A 32 3.60 -18.46 -5.57
N GLY A 33 4.56 -17.83 -6.25
CA GLY A 33 4.71 -16.38 -6.32
C GLY A 33 5.33 -15.75 -5.07
N GLY A 34 5.64 -14.45 -5.14
CA GLY A 34 6.41 -13.75 -4.12
C GLY A 34 5.69 -13.64 -2.78
N LYS A 35 4.45 -13.18 -2.76
CA LYS A 35 3.67 -13.03 -1.52
C LYS A 35 3.50 -14.34 -0.76
N ALA A 36 3.13 -15.43 -1.46
CA ALA A 36 2.96 -16.72 -0.81
C ALA A 36 4.28 -17.28 -0.28
N SER A 37 5.36 -17.14 -1.05
CA SER A 37 6.71 -17.56 -0.62
C SER A 37 7.20 -16.75 0.58
N GLY A 38 6.95 -15.45 0.61
CA GLY A 38 7.23 -14.58 1.76
C GLY A 38 6.48 -15.03 3.02
N LEU A 39 5.16 -15.25 2.92
CA LEU A 39 4.35 -15.74 4.04
C LEU A 39 4.79 -17.12 4.54
N LEU A 40 5.16 -18.03 3.64
CA LEU A 40 5.68 -19.35 4.01
C LEU A 40 7.01 -19.23 4.77
N THR A 41 7.93 -18.42 4.27
CA THR A 41 9.23 -18.16 4.91
C THR A 41 9.05 -17.60 6.31
N ILE A 42 8.16 -16.62 6.47
CA ILE A 42 7.86 -16.01 7.77
C ILE A 42 7.16 -16.99 8.71
N SER A 43 6.15 -17.73 8.25
CA SER A 43 5.46 -18.71 9.08
C SER A 43 6.42 -19.73 9.70
N ARG A 44 7.40 -20.21 8.93
CA ARG A 44 8.46 -21.11 9.40
C ARG A 44 9.48 -20.42 10.29
N GLY A 45 9.83 -19.18 9.95
CA GLY A 45 10.82 -18.39 10.68
C GLY A 45 10.32 -17.95 12.05
N LEU A 46 9.06 -17.55 12.15
CA LEU A 46 8.45 -17.15 13.43
C LEU A 46 8.50 -18.28 14.47
N ALA A 47 8.29 -19.52 14.07
CA ALA A 47 8.41 -20.66 14.99
C ALA A 47 9.80 -20.79 15.65
N ARG A 48 10.82 -20.15 15.09
CA ARG A 48 12.21 -20.20 15.58
C ARG A 48 12.70 -18.90 16.20
N LEU A 49 12.23 -17.77 15.69
CA LEU A 49 12.77 -16.42 16.00
C LEU A 49 11.81 -15.59 16.85
N PHE A 50 10.57 -15.96 16.94
CA PHE A 50 9.57 -15.26 17.76
C PHE A 50 9.26 -16.06 19.03
N HIS A 51 9.19 -15.37 20.17
CA HIS A 51 8.93 -15.94 21.49
C HIS A 51 7.52 -15.54 21.97
N PRO A 52 6.48 -16.32 21.67
CA PRO A 52 5.09 -15.98 22.00
C PRO A 52 4.83 -15.88 23.51
N GLU A 53 5.63 -16.57 24.32
CA GLU A 53 5.56 -16.52 25.78
C GLU A 53 5.86 -15.13 26.36
N ALA A 54 6.59 -14.28 25.64
CA ALA A 54 6.82 -12.89 26.01
C ALA A 54 5.57 -12.00 25.84
N PHE A 55 4.55 -12.49 25.13
CA PHE A 55 3.33 -11.75 24.80
C PHE A 55 2.07 -12.57 25.07
N PRO A 56 1.83 -12.99 26.32
CA PRO A 56 0.74 -13.96 26.65
C PRO A 56 -0.67 -13.44 26.35
N SER A 57 -0.84 -12.12 26.20
CA SER A 57 -2.12 -11.52 25.81
C SER A 57 -2.46 -11.71 24.34
N PHE A 58 -1.51 -12.16 23.51
CA PHE A 58 -1.67 -12.28 22.07
C PHE A 58 -1.53 -13.73 21.59
N ALA A 59 -2.49 -14.16 20.78
CA ALA A 59 -2.33 -15.32 19.90
C ALA A 59 -1.82 -14.82 18.54
N VAL A 60 -0.53 -15.06 18.25
CA VAL A 60 0.11 -14.63 16.99
C VAL A 60 0.06 -15.79 16.00
N ASP A 61 -0.53 -15.55 14.82
CA ASP A 61 -0.63 -16.55 13.76
C ASP A 61 -0.49 -15.93 12.35
N VAL A 62 -0.31 -16.80 11.36
CA VAL A 62 -0.57 -16.51 9.94
C VAL A 62 -1.92 -17.13 9.61
N PRO A 63 -2.91 -16.37 9.09
CA PRO A 63 -4.21 -16.93 8.73
C PRO A 63 -4.08 -18.10 7.75
N ARG A 64 -4.96 -19.08 7.88
CA ARG A 64 -4.99 -20.21 6.96
C ARG A 64 -5.10 -19.74 5.52
N LEU A 65 -4.33 -20.37 4.65
CA LEU A 65 -4.34 -20.06 3.24
C LEU A 65 -4.05 -21.28 2.36
N THR A 66 -4.58 -21.23 1.15
CA THR A 66 -4.30 -22.16 0.08
C THR A 66 -3.82 -21.38 -1.13
N VAL A 67 -2.80 -21.87 -1.82
CA VAL A 67 -2.24 -21.23 -3.00
C VAL A 67 -2.56 -22.04 -4.25
N LEU A 68 -3.21 -21.40 -5.22
CA LEU A 68 -3.33 -21.93 -6.59
C LEU A 68 -2.03 -21.64 -7.32
N GLY A 69 -1.28 -22.69 -7.69
CA GLY A 69 0.03 -22.58 -8.32
C GLY A 69 -0.02 -21.90 -9.69
N ALA A 70 1.07 -21.25 -10.06
CA ALA A 70 1.13 -20.39 -11.23
C ALA A 70 0.97 -21.12 -12.58
N ASP A 71 1.15 -22.46 -12.65
CA ASP A 71 0.93 -23.22 -13.89
C ASP A 71 -0.55 -23.17 -14.34
N ALA A 72 -1.49 -23.07 -13.37
CA ALA A 72 -2.92 -22.93 -13.63
C ALA A 72 -3.24 -21.69 -14.48
N PHE A 73 -2.52 -20.60 -14.28
CA PHE A 73 -2.67 -19.36 -15.05
C PHE A 73 -2.37 -19.57 -16.55
N GLY A 74 -1.22 -20.20 -16.85
CA GLY A 74 -0.84 -20.49 -18.23
C GLY A 74 -1.80 -21.46 -18.93
N VAL A 75 -2.32 -22.46 -18.20
CA VAL A 75 -3.36 -23.38 -18.72
C VAL A 75 -4.65 -22.60 -19.01
N PHE A 76 -5.11 -21.76 -18.08
CA PHE A 76 -6.30 -20.93 -18.26
C PHE A 76 -6.22 -20.04 -19.49
N LEU A 77 -5.09 -19.36 -19.74
CA LEU A 77 -4.90 -18.52 -20.92
C LEU A 77 -4.98 -19.31 -22.22
N ARG A 78 -4.32 -20.48 -22.28
CA ARG A 78 -4.29 -21.33 -23.50
C ARG A 78 -5.65 -21.93 -23.80
N GLU A 79 -6.31 -22.54 -22.81
CA GLU A 79 -7.58 -23.23 -23.03
C GLU A 79 -8.71 -22.28 -23.45
N ASN A 80 -8.61 -20.99 -23.07
CA ASN A 80 -9.62 -19.98 -23.40
C ASN A 80 -9.20 -19.02 -24.54
N GLY A 81 -8.03 -19.19 -25.16
CA GLY A 81 -7.56 -18.34 -26.26
C GLY A 81 -7.40 -16.86 -25.88
N LEU A 82 -6.93 -16.57 -24.64
CA LEU A 82 -6.95 -15.22 -24.08
C LEU A 82 -5.68 -14.40 -24.38
N PHE A 83 -4.64 -14.99 -24.98
CA PHE A 83 -3.37 -14.27 -25.21
C PHE A 83 -3.53 -13.02 -26.06
N ASP A 84 -4.31 -13.09 -27.15
CA ASP A 84 -4.49 -11.95 -28.06
C ASP A 84 -5.12 -10.75 -27.33
N VAL A 85 -6.20 -10.95 -26.58
CA VAL A 85 -6.85 -9.86 -25.84
C VAL A 85 -6.00 -9.37 -24.68
N ALA A 86 -5.29 -10.26 -23.99
CA ALA A 86 -4.40 -9.93 -22.88
C ALA A 86 -3.26 -9.00 -23.32
N LEU A 87 -2.65 -9.27 -24.47
CA LEU A 87 -1.51 -8.51 -25.01
C LEU A 87 -1.91 -7.33 -25.91
N SER A 88 -3.19 -7.19 -26.25
CA SER A 88 -3.69 -6.18 -27.20
C SER A 88 -3.55 -4.72 -26.75
N GLY A 89 -3.36 -4.46 -25.46
CA GLY A 89 -3.44 -3.10 -24.89
C GLY A 89 -4.87 -2.54 -24.79
N ALA A 90 -5.88 -3.41 -24.90
CA ALA A 90 -7.29 -3.03 -24.72
C ALA A 90 -7.54 -2.41 -23.34
N PRO A 91 -8.63 -1.64 -23.18
CA PRO A 91 -9.05 -1.12 -21.87
C PRO A 91 -9.21 -2.25 -20.84
N ASP A 92 -8.88 -1.96 -19.57
CA ASP A 92 -8.91 -2.93 -18.46
C ASP A 92 -10.25 -3.67 -18.36
N GLN A 93 -11.37 -2.95 -18.60
CA GLN A 93 -12.71 -3.55 -18.58
C GLN A 93 -12.88 -4.61 -19.68
N VAL A 94 -12.37 -4.36 -20.89
CA VAL A 94 -12.46 -5.32 -22.01
C VAL A 94 -11.69 -6.59 -21.70
N ILE A 95 -10.50 -6.46 -21.10
CA ILE A 95 -9.67 -7.58 -20.65
C ILE A 95 -10.41 -8.35 -19.55
N ALA A 96 -10.92 -7.64 -18.52
CA ALA A 96 -11.66 -8.26 -17.42
C ALA A 96 -12.87 -9.05 -17.92
N ASP A 97 -13.68 -8.48 -18.82
CA ASP A 97 -14.85 -9.13 -19.39
C ASP A 97 -14.48 -10.38 -20.21
N ALA A 98 -13.38 -10.34 -20.95
CA ALA A 98 -12.89 -11.50 -21.70
C ALA A 98 -12.48 -12.65 -20.76
N PHE A 99 -11.74 -12.33 -19.69
CA PHE A 99 -11.35 -13.30 -18.67
C PHE A 99 -12.54 -13.87 -17.91
N GLN A 100 -13.56 -13.04 -17.61
CA GLN A 100 -14.78 -13.52 -16.93
C GLN A 100 -15.57 -14.53 -17.78
N ARG A 101 -15.51 -14.47 -19.10
CA ARG A 101 -16.13 -15.47 -20.01
C ARG A 101 -15.38 -16.80 -20.05
N GLY A 102 -14.09 -16.81 -19.70
CA GLY A 102 -13.29 -18.02 -19.68
C GLY A 102 -13.72 -19.03 -18.60
N SER A 103 -13.37 -20.29 -18.78
CA SER A 103 -13.57 -21.38 -17.82
C SER A 103 -12.26 -21.77 -17.14
N LEU A 104 -12.29 -21.96 -15.82
CA LEU A 104 -11.11 -22.46 -15.09
C LEU A 104 -10.79 -23.90 -15.57
N PRO A 105 -9.50 -24.31 -15.55
CA PRO A 105 -9.10 -25.66 -15.95
C PRO A 105 -9.87 -26.75 -15.18
N ALA A 106 -10.45 -27.71 -15.89
CA ALA A 106 -11.38 -28.70 -15.35
C ALA A 106 -10.80 -29.51 -14.18
N HIS A 107 -9.50 -29.83 -14.24
CA HIS A 107 -8.80 -30.62 -13.21
C HIS A 107 -8.67 -29.90 -11.85
N LEU A 108 -8.84 -28.55 -11.80
CA LEU A 108 -8.77 -27.76 -10.57
C LEU A 108 -10.13 -27.53 -9.93
N VAL A 109 -11.21 -27.74 -10.67
CA VAL A 109 -12.58 -27.43 -10.21
C VAL A 109 -12.94 -28.20 -8.95
N GLY A 110 -12.57 -29.48 -8.84
CA GLY A 110 -12.85 -30.32 -7.68
C GLY A 110 -12.27 -29.77 -6.38
N ASP A 111 -10.98 -29.40 -6.40
CA ASP A 111 -10.29 -28.87 -5.23
C ASP A 111 -10.79 -27.47 -4.87
N LEU A 112 -11.05 -26.60 -5.85
CA LEU A 112 -11.58 -25.26 -5.61
C LEU A 112 -13.02 -25.31 -5.03
N ARG A 113 -13.83 -26.27 -5.43
CA ARG A 113 -15.16 -26.51 -4.82
C ARG A 113 -15.01 -26.98 -3.37
N ALA A 114 -14.17 -27.97 -3.14
CA ALA A 114 -13.89 -28.47 -1.80
C ALA A 114 -13.38 -27.34 -0.88
N LEU A 115 -12.48 -26.47 -1.37
CA LEU A 115 -12.00 -25.31 -0.63
C LEU A 115 -13.14 -24.40 -0.18
N THR A 116 -14.11 -24.08 -1.04
CA THR A 116 -15.26 -23.24 -0.67
C THR A 116 -16.29 -23.95 0.22
N GLU A 117 -16.36 -25.27 0.17
CA GLU A 117 -17.20 -26.07 1.06
C GLU A 117 -16.64 -26.07 2.49
N GLU A 118 -15.32 -26.21 2.62
CA GLU A 118 -14.63 -26.30 3.90
C GLU A 118 -14.40 -24.93 4.55
N MET A 119 -13.95 -23.92 3.78
CA MET A 119 -13.72 -22.56 4.28
C MET A 119 -15.03 -21.77 4.27
N ARG A 120 -15.59 -21.51 5.47
CA ARG A 120 -16.88 -20.81 5.65
C ARG A 120 -16.74 -19.33 6.06
N ARG A 121 -15.53 -18.90 6.31
CA ARG A 121 -15.23 -17.48 6.62
C ARG A 121 -15.07 -16.67 5.33
N PRO A 122 -15.18 -15.36 5.39
CA PRO A 122 -14.80 -14.51 4.27
C PRO A 122 -13.40 -14.80 3.77
N LEU A 123 -13.22 -14.75 2.45
CA LEU A 123 -11.96 -15.07 1.77
C LEU A 123 -11.39 -13.84 1.08
N ALA A 124 -10.10 -13.61 1.21
CA ALA A 124 -9.32 -12.75 0.35
C ALA A 124 -8.70 -13.57 -0.77
N VAL A 125 -9.07 -13.28 -2.02
CA VAL A 125 -8.47 -13.85 -3.23
C VAL A 125 -7.44 -12.85 -3.72
N ARG A 126 -6.15 -13.18 -3.50
CA ARG A 126 -5.02 -12.26 -3.67
C ARG A 126 -4.09 -12.73 -4.76
N SER A 127 -3.53 -11.78 -5.50
CA SER A 127 -2.40 -12.04 -6.40
C SER A 127 -1.16 -12.52 -5.65
N SER A 128 -0.40 -13.39 -6.27
CA SER A 128 0.96 -13.76 -5.87
C SER A 128 1.77 -14.02 -7.14
N SER A 129 2.19 -12.95 -7.80
CA SER A 129 2.98 -13.06 -9.01
C SER A 129 4.44 -13.38 -8.70
N LEU A 130 5.19 -13.83 -9.72
CA LEU A 130 6.62 -14.11 -9.55
C LEU A 130 7.44 -12.83 -9.33
N LEU A 131 6.96 -11.69 -9.85
CA LEU A 131 7.62 -10.39 -9.70
C LEU A 131 7.17 -9.64 -8.43
N GLU A 132 6.07 -10.07 -7.78
CA GLU A 132 5.65 -9.48 -6.51
C GLU A 132 6.65 -9.84 -5.40
N ASP A 133 6.99 -8.84 -4.59
CA ASP A 133 7.93 -8.95 -3.49
C ASP A 133 9.35 -9.39 -3.92
N ALA A 134 9.72 -9.22 -5.21
CA ALA A 134 11.07 -9.40 -5.68
C ALA A 134 12.03 -8.40 -5.00
N ARG A 135 13.28 -8.83 -4.74
CA ARG A 135 14.26 -8.03 -3.99
C ARG A 135 14.60 -6.71 -4.68
N ASP A 136 14.74 -6.74 -6.00
CA ASP A 136 15.29 -5.61 -6.75
C ASP A 136 14.21 -4.64 -7.26
N LEU A 137 13.02 -5.15 -7.56
CA LEU A 137 11.89 -4.36 -8.07
C LEU A 137 10.57 -4.92 -7.51
N PRO A 138 10.21 -4.58 -6.27
CA PRO A 138 9.00 -5.10 -5.66
C PRO A 138 7.75 -4.47 -6.29
N LEU A 139 6.95 -5.27 -6.99
CA LEU A 139 5.63 -4.91 -7.46
C LEU A 139 4.65 -4.81 -6.28
N ALA A 140 4.28 -3.62 -5.87
CA ALA A 140 3.36 -3.42 -4.76
C ALA A 140 2.07 -2.72 -5.21
N GLY A 141 0.90 -3.31 -4.87
CA GLY A 141 -0.40 -2.71 -5.13
C GLY A 141 -0.79 -2.57 -6.60
N VAL A 142 -0.17 -3.35 -7.47
CA VAL A 142 -0.38 -3.30 -8.92
C VAL A 142 -1.45 -4.28 -9.36
N TYR A 143 -1.51 -5.44 -8.71
CA TYR A 143 -2.51 -6.49 -8.98
C TYR A 143 -3.64 -6.46 -7.96
N LEU A 144 -4.81 -6.93 -8.35
CA LEU A 144 -6.02 -6.84 -7.56
C LEU A 144 -6.11 -7.90 -6.46
N THR A 145 -6.85 -7.55 -5.41
CA THR A 145 -7.28 -8.43 -4.35
C THR A 145 -8.79 -8.35 -4.22
N LYS A 146 -9.51 -9.44 -4.47
CA LYS A 146 -10.97 -9.47 -4.28
C LYS A 146 -11.35 -10.18 -3.00
N MET A 147 -12.10 -9.48 -2.13
CA MET A 147 -12.65 -10.09 -0.93
C MET A 147 -14.04 -10.64 -1.19
N LEU A 148 -14.30 -11.85 -0.69
CA LEU A 148 -15.58 -12.54 -0.83
C LEU A 148 -16.19 -12.77 0.55
N PRO A 149 -17.50 -12.55 0.75
CA PRO A 149 -18.18 -12.88 2.00
C PRO A 149 -18.25 -14.39 2.26
N ASN A 150 -18.24 -15.19 1.20
CA ASN A 150 -18.28 -16.66 1.23
C ASN A 150 -19.39 -17.24 2.13
N ASN A 151 -20.50 -16.51 2.27
CA ASN A 151 -21.61 -16.80 3.17
C ASN A 151 -22.90 -17.26 2.47
N GLN A 152 -22.87 -17.46 1.15
CA GLN A 152 -24.00 -17.98 0.42
C GLN A 152 -24.32 -19.42 0.89
N PRO A 153 -25.59 -19.77 1.11
CA PRO A 153 -25.99 -21.12 1.53
C PRO A 153 -25.57 -22.20 0.52
N ASP A 154 -25.75 -21.89 -0.76
CA ASP A 154 -25.43 -22.78 -1.87
C ASP A 154 -23.92 -22.84 -2.14
N ALA A 155 -23.35 -24.05 -2.15
CA ALA A 155 -21.94 -24.28 -2.43
C ALA A 155 -21.55 -23.91 -3.86
N ASP A 156 -22.45 -24.13 -4.83
CA ASP A 156 -22.21 -23.76 -6.23
C ASP A 156 -22.16 -22.25 -6.42
N ALA A 157 -22.99 -21.51 -5.68
CA ALA A 157 -22.92 -20.05 -5.68
C ALA A 157 -21.58 -19.56 -5.11
N ARG A 158 -21.09 -20.13 -3.99
CA ARG A 158 -19.77 -19.78 -3.43
C ARG A 158 -18.64 -20.10 -4.40
N PHE A 159 -18.63 -21.29 -4.99
CA PHE A 159 -17.63 -21.69 -5.98
C PHE A 159 -17.64 -20.75 -7.20
N ARG A 160 -18.82 -20.35 -7.70
CA ARG A 160 -18.95 -19.41 -8.81
C ARG A 160 -18.29 -18.07 -8.49
N ARG A 161 -18.55 -17.53 -7.28
CA ARG A 161 -17.92 -16.27 -6.83
C ARG A 161 -16.41 -16.39 -6.66
N LEU A 162 -15.93 -17.54 -6.16
CA LEU A 162 -14.49 -17.82 -6.10
C LEU A 162 -13.87 -17.84 -7.49
N SER A 163 -14.51 -18.53 -8.44
CA SER A 163 -14.04 -18.59 -9.84
C SER A 163 -13.97 -17.23 -10.50
N GLU A 164 -14.99 -16.38 -10.30
CA GLU A 164 -15.02 -15.00 -10.77
C GLU A 164 -13.88 -14.17 -10.18
N ALA A 165 -13.60 -14.33 -8.88
CA ALA A 165 -12.50 -13.63 -8.22
C ALA A 165 -11.12 -14.06 -8.75
N VAL A 166 -10.90 -15.37 -8.98
CA VAL A 166 -9.67 -15.89 -9.60
C VAL A 166 -9.46 -15.28 -10.98
N LYS A 167 -10.51 -15.28 -11.81
CA LYS A 167 -10.46 -14.72 -13.17
C LYS A 167 -10.17 -13.23 -13.18
N LEU A 168 -10.70 -12.48 -12.20
CA LEU A 168 -10.38 -11.04 -12.04
C LEU A 168 -8.91 -10.83 -11.65
N VAL A 169 -8.39 -11.62 -10.71
CA VAL A 169 -6.96 -11.56 -10.33
C VAL A 169 -6.08 -11.88 -11.53
N TYR A 170 -6.42 -12.91 -12.31
CA TYR A 170 -5.72 -13.23 -13.56
C TYR A 170 -5.76 -12.09 -14.58
N ALA A 171 -6.93 -11.47 -14.79
CA ALA A 171 -7.08 -10.34 -15.70
C ALA A 171 -6.20 -9.15 -15.29
N SER A 172 -6.07 -8.90 -13.98
CA SER A 172 -5.30 -7.76 -13.45
C SER A 172 -3.82 -7.81 -13.83
N THR A 173 -3.29 -8.99 -14.20
CA THR A 173 -1.93 -9.15 -14.73
C THR A 173 -1.71 -8.30 -15.98
N TYR A 174 -2.75 -8.10 -16.78
CA TYR A 174 -2.67 -7.38 -18.06
C TYR A 174 -3.31 -5.99 -18.03
N PHE A 175 -3.75 -5.51 -16.87
CA PHE A 175 -4.27 -4.16 -16.72
C PHE A 175 -3.18 -3.11 -16.96
N ARG A 176 -3.61 -1.93 -17.39
CA ARG A 176 -2.71 -0.83 -17.77
C ARG A 176 -1.66 -0.53 -16.70
N ALA A 177 -2.06 -0.48 -15.43
CA ALA A 177 -1.15 -0.20 -14.33
C ALA A 177 -0.05 -1.28 -14.20
N ALA A 178 -0.41 -2.57 -14.31
CA ALA A 178 0.50 -3.69 -14.23
C ALA A 178 1.50 -3.71 -15.40
N ARG A 179 1.00 -3.50 -16.61
CA ARG A 179 1.84 -3.45 -17.82
C ARG A 179 2.80 -2.27 -17.80
N ALA A 180 2.33 -1.08 -17.42
CA ALA A 180 3.17 0.11 -17.30
C ALA A 180 4.27 -0.09 -16.25
N TYR A 181 3.96 -0.78 -15.15
CA TYR A 181 4.96 -1.09 -14.12
C TYR A 181 6.02 -2.06 -14.65
N ARG A 182 5.61 -3.19 -15.29
CA ARG A 182 6.56 -4.14 -15.86
C ARG A 182 7.45 -3.50 -16.93
N ALA A 183 6.87 -2.69 -17.80
CA ALA A 183 7.63 -1.94 -18.80
C ALA A 183 8.69 -1.03 -18.15
N ALA A 184 8.34 -0.32 -17.07
CA ALA A 184 9.28 0.50 -16.30
C ALA A 184 10.37 -0.34 -15.60
N ALA A 185 10.06 -1.58 -15.25
CA ALA A 185 10.97 -2.55 -14.67
C ALA A 185 11.83 -3.30 -15.70
N GLY A 186 11.60 -3.08 -17.01
CA GLY A 186 12.29 -3.81 -18.08
C GLY A 186 11.87 -5.27 -18.24
N ALA A 187 10.73 -5.67 -17.64
CA ALA A 187 10.19 -7.02 -17.73
C ALA A 187 9.13 -7.13 -18.86
N GLY A 188 9.15 -8.24 -19.57
CA GLY A 188 8.18 -8.53 -20.63
C GLY A 188 6.79 -8.88 -20.10
N ASP A 189 5.75 -8.64 -20.91
CA ASP A 189 4.37 -8.99 -20.57
C ASP A 189 4.12 -10.51 -20.61
N ASP A 190 4.94 -11.28 -21.30
CA ASP A 190 4.87 -12.73 -21.46
C ASP A 190 5.64 -13.52 -20.39
N GLU A 191 6.49 -12.86 -19.62
CA GLU A 191 7.28 -13.46 -18.54
C GLU A 191 6.50 -13.61 -17.24
N GLU A 192 5.40 -12.88 -17.10
CA GLU A 192 4.64 -12.86 -15.85
C GLU A 192 3.78 -14.11 -15.67
N ARG A 193 3.86 -14.67 -14.46
CA ARG A 193 3.06 -15.82 -14.05
C ARG A 193 2.36 -15.53 -12.73
N MET A 194 1.07 -15.80 -12.69
CA MET A 194 0.21 -15.44 -11.57
C MET A 194 -0.23 -16.68 -10.79
N ALA A 195 0.25 -16.82 -9.56
CA ALA A 195 -0.38 -17.67 -8.56
C ALA A 195 -1.45 -16.88 -7.81
N VAL A 196 -2.42 -17.57 -7.20
CA VAL A 196 -3.51 -16.94 -6.45
C VAL A 196 -3.57 -17.49 -5.03
N ILE A 197 -3.60 -16.60 -4.04
CA ILE A 197 -3.74 -16.95 -2.64
C ILE A 197 -5.23 -16.86 -2.24
N PHE A 198 -5.75 -17.92 -1.65
CA PHE A 198 -7.03 -17.93 -0.94
C PHE A 198 -6.75 -17.87 0.56
N GLN A 199 -6.95 -16.73 1.19
CA GLN A 199 -6.65 -16.51 2.60
C GLN A 199 -7.90 -16.14 3.39
N GLU A 200 -8.08 -16.73 4.58
CA GLU A 200 -9.16 -16.30 5.48
C GLU A 200 -9.01 -14.82 5.83
N VAL A 201 -10.08 -14.06 5.67
CA VAL A 201 -10.12 -12.67 6.17
C VAL A 201 -10.18 -12.70 7.69
N VAL A 202 -9.27 -11.97 8.32
CA VAL A 202 -9.25 -11.81 9.77
C VAL A 202 -10.29 -10.78 10.18
N GLY A 203 -11.06 -11.09 11.21
CA GLY A 203 -12.09 -10.19 11.69
C GLY A 203 -13.19 -10.91 12.45
N ARG A 204 -14.21 -10.15 12.81
CA ARG A 204 -15.44 -10.63 13.43
C ARG A 204 -16.66 -10.11 12.68
N ARG A 205 -17.74 -10.87 12.77
CA ARG A 205 -19.02 -10.48 12.19
C ARG A 205 -19.79 -9.59 13.17
N HIS A 206 -20.22 -8.43 12.70
CA HIS A 206 -21.08 -7.48 13.37
C HIS A 206 -22.28 -7.21 12.45
N GLY A 207 -23.38 -7.95 12.69
CA GLY A 207 -24.56 -7.89 11.80
C GLY A 207 -24.19 -8.23 10.36
N ASP A 208 -24.31 -7.23 9.49
CA ASP A 208 -24.02 -7.34 8.05
C ASP A 208 -22.60 -6.92 7.67
N ARG A 209 -21.71 -6.71 8.62
CA ARG A 209 -20.31 -6.34 8.42
C ARG A 209 -19.37 -7.39 9.00
N PHE A 210 -18.23 -7.62 8.32
CA PHE A 210 -17.15 -8.44 8.84
C PHE A 210 -15.83 -7.68 8.70
N TYR A 211 -15.16 -7.43 9.82
CA TYR A 211 -13.92 -6.65 9.83
C TYR A 211 -13.09 -6.92 11.09
N PRO A 212 -11.75 -6.69 11.04
CA PRO A 212 -10.90 -6.69 12.22
C PRO A 212 -11.10 -5.39 13.04
N HIS A 213 -10.86 -5.47 14.34
CA HIS A 213 -10.91 -4.27 15.18
C HIS A 213 -9.78 -3.28 14.85
N VAL A 214 -8.62 -3.81 14.46
CA VAL A 214 -7.47 -3.01 14.03
C VAL A 214 -6.81 -3.71 12.85
N SER A 215 -6.49 -2.97 11.82
CA SER A 215 -5.52 -3.34 10.80
C SER A 215 -4.29 -2.46 10.95
N GLY A 216 -3.13 -2.98 10.60
CA GLY A 216 -1.89 -2.23 10.67
C GLY A 216 -0.90 -2.58 9.58
N VAL A 217 -0.06 -1.60 9.28
CA VAL A 217 1.16 -1.75 8.50
C VAL A 217 2.31 -1.26 9.36
N ALA A 218 3.35 -2.07 9.53
CA ALA A 218 4.55 -1.64 10.26
C ALA A 218 5.79 -1.89 9.42
N ARG A 219 6.74 -0.97 9.53
CA ARG A 219 8.01 -0.99 8.82
C ARG A 219 9.14 -0.90 9.81
N SER A 220 10.18 -1.68 9.61
CA SER A 220 11.38 -1.61 10.43
C SER A 220 12.29 -0.42 10.07
N TRP A 221 12.00 0.23 8.94
CA TRP A 221 12.64 1.46 8.50
C TRP A 221 11.60 2.55 8.21
N ALA A 222 11.75 3.72 8.84
CA ALA A 222 10.89 4.87 8.60
C ALA A 222 11.52 5.80 7.57
N TRP A 223 10.89 5.97 6.41
CA TRP A 223 11.34 6.96 5.43
C TRP A 223 11.14 8.40 5.91
N TYR A 224 10.04 8.65 6.66
CA TYR A 224 9.78 9.93 7.29
C TYR A 224 9.88 9.83 8.80
N ARG A 225 10.61 10.74 9.40
CA ARG A 225 10.75 10.79 10.85
C ARG A 225 9.51 11.35 11.52
N THR A 226 9.01 10.68 12.53
CA THR A 226 7.96 11.20 13.41
C THR A 226 8.63 11.90 14.59
N GLY A 227 8.74 13.22 14.53
CA GLY A 227 9.40 14.01 15.58
C GLY A 227 10.92 13.72 15.68
N ARG A 228 11.39 13.26 16.84
CA ARG A 228 12.81 12.97 17.13
C ARG A 228 13.19 11.49 16.95
N THR A 229 12.46 10.73 16.13
CA THR A 229 12.80 9.33 15.84
C THR A 229 13.94 9.22 14.82
N ARG A 230 14.62 8.05 14.83
CA ARG A 230 15.57 7.65 13.79
C ARG A 230 14.84 6.79 12.76
N PRO A 231 15.36 6.67 11.52
CA PRO A 231 14.79 5.75 10.55
C PRO A 231 14.66 4.31 11.06
N GLU A 232 15.65 3.84 11.82
CA GLU A 232 15.73 2.49 12.39
C GLU A 232 14.74 2.27 13.55
N ASP A 233 14.15 3.32 14.10
CA ASP A 233 13.08 3.22 15.11
C ASP A 233 11.78 2.66 14.50
N GLY A 234 11.70 2.62 13.18
CA GLY A 234 10.56 2.14 12.42
C GLY A 234 9.33 3.04 12.53
N VAL A 235 8.32 2.69 11.76
CA VAL A 235 7.01 3.36 11.75
C VAL A 235 5.90 2.33 11.66
N ALA A 236 4.78 2.59 12.31
CA ALA A 236 3.57 1.79 12.19
C ALA A 236 2.35 2.69 11.94
N GLN A 237 1.40 2.16 11.19
CA GLN A 237 0.12 2.76 10.88
C GLN A 237 -0.99 1.84 11.39
N LEU A 238 -2.00 2.39 12.04
CA LEU A 238 -3.17 1.66 12.51
C LEU A 238 -4.45 2.27 11.94
N ALA A 239 -5.40 1.40 11.62
CA ALA A 239 -6.73 1.78 11.18
C ALA A 239 -7.79 0.81 11.72
N LEU A 240 -9.00 1.27 11.90
CA LEU A 240 -10.18 0.46 12.14
C LEU A 240 -10.61 -0.20 10.81
N GLY A 241 -11.07 -1.44 10.88
CA GLY A 241 -11.58 -2.17 9.72
C GLY A 241 -10.49 -2.81 8.88
N LEU A 242 -10.78 -3.05 7.61
CA LEU A 242 -9.85 -3.73 6.69
C LEU A 242 -8.63 -2.86 6.36
N GLY A 243 -7.47 -3.48 6.19
CA GLY A 243 -6.20 -2.84 5.87
C GLY A 243 -6.18 -2.01 4.57
N LYS A 244 -7.19 -2.18 3.72
CA LYS A 244 -7.41 -1.36 2.52
C LYS A 244 -7.39 0.14 2.82
N GLN A 245 -7.84 0.56 4.00
CA GLN A 245 -7.78 1.94 4.46
C GLN A 245 -6.34 2.50 4.45
N ILE A 246 -5.37 1.71 4.90
CA ILE A 246 -3.96 2.14 4.97
C ILE A 246 -3.31 2.01 3.59
N VAL A 247 -3.54 0.88 2.92
CA VAL A 247 -2.89 0.52 1.66
C VAL A 247 -3.25 1.51 0.54
N ASP A 248 -4.50 1.95 0.48
CA ASP A 248 -4.99 2.95 -0.47
C ASP A 248 -4.63 4.41 -0.07
N GLY A 249 -3.84 4.61 0.99
CA GLY A 249 -3.42 5.94 1.43
C GLY A 249 -4.47 6.76 2.15
N GLY A 250 -5.51 6.12 2.70
CA GLY A 250 -6.51 6.78 3.54
C GLY A 250 -5.97 7.21 4.89
N LEU A 251 -6.75 8.00 5.63
CA LEU A 251 -6.39 8.45 6.97
C LEU A 251 -6.19 7.25 7.91
N SER A 252 -5.06 7.23 8.61
CA SER A 252 -4.66 6.22 9.56
C SER A 252 -3.84 6.84 10.69
N TRP A 253 -3.74 6.17 11.83
CA TRP A 253 -2.92 6.65 12.94
C TRP A 253 -1.47 6.21 12.76
N VAL A 254 -0.56 7.17 12.61
CA VAL A 254 0.86 6.95 12.39
C VAL A 254 1.64 7.17 13.66
N PHE A 255 2.51 6.22 14.02
CA PHE A 255 3.37 6.31 15.19
C PHE A 255 4.66 5.51 15.00
N SER A 256 5.69 5.81 15.81
CA SER A 256 6.87 4.95 15.90
C SER A 256 6.70 3.93 17.01
N PRO A 257 6.88 2.61 16.74
CA PRO A 257 6.86 1.59 17.78
C PRO A 257 7.92 1.79 18.89
N ALA A 258 9.00 2.51 18.59
CA ALA A 258 10.01 2.89 19.59
C ALA A 258 9.54 4.04 20.51
N ARG A 259 8.59 4.88 20.03
CA ARG A 259 8.07 6.04 20.76
C ARG A 259 6.54 6.16 20.63
N PRO A 260 5.78 5.16 21.10
CA PRO A 260 4.33 5.07 20.84
C PRO A 260 3.52 6.22 21.45
N LYS A 261 4.05 6.91 22.47
CA LYS A 261 3.39 8.04 23.13
C LYS A 261 3.58 9.37 22.41
N ALA A 262 4.46 9.42 21.38
CA ALA A 262 4.61 10.60 20.54
C ALA A 262 3.36 10.73 19.65
N ARG A 263 2.63 11.82 19.82
CA ARG A 263 1.44 12.10 19.02
C ARG A 263 1.82 12.63 17.64
N PRO A 264 1.00 12.37 16.61
CA PRO A 264 1.08 13.12 15.36
C PRO A 264 0.99 14.63 15.62
N PRO A 265 1.60 15.48 14.79
CA PRO A 265 1.67 16.93 15.00
C PRO A 265 0.35 17.63 14.66
N PHE A 266 -0.76 17.21 15.26
CA PHE A 266 -2.05 17.91 15.12
C PHE A 266 -1.98 19.29 15.80
N ALA A 267 -2.55 20.29 15.13
CA ALA A 267 -2.57 21.67 15.64
C ALA A 267 -3.34 21.81 16.97
N SER A 268 -4.37 20.98 17.19
CA SER A 268 -5.20 20.97 18.41
C SER A 268 -5.93 19.63 18.56
N ALA A 269 -6.52 19.36 19.74
CA ALA A 269 -7.40 18.20 19.90
C ALA A 269 -8.61 18.26 18.96
N ARG A 270 -9.13 19.46 18.68
CA ARG A 270 -10.22 19.67 17.71
C ARG A 270 -9.79 19.35 16.28
N ALA A 271 -8.56 19.62 15.89
CA ALA A 271 -8.04 19.32 14.56
C ALA A 271 -8.07 17.81 14.28
N SER A 272 -7.79 16.97 15.29
CA SER A 272 -7.81 15.51 15.16
C SER A 272 -9.16 14.95 14.69
N LEU A 273 -10.29 15.65 14.91
CA LEU A 273 -11.60 15.25 14.42
C LEU A 273 -11.68 15.16 12.88
N LYS A 274 -10.85 15.92 12.18
CA LYS A 274 -10.80 15.96 10.71
C LYS A 274 -9.59 15.23 10.13
N GLU A 275 -8.56 15.02 10.94
CA GLU A 275 -7.27 14.50 10.55
C GLU A 275 -7.07 13.03 10.92
N THR A 276 -8.08 12.43 11.61
CA THR A 276 -8.12 11.00 11.91
C THR A 276 -9.17 10.28 11.10
N GLN A 277 -9.10 8.96 11.06
CA GLN A 277 -10.04 8.12 10.34
C GLN A 277 -11.48 8.30 10.87
N THR A 278 -12.44 8.51 9.96
CA THR A 278 -13.87 8.65 10.27
C THR A 278 -14.73 7.55 9.65
N GLU A 279 -14.23 6.86 8.63
CA GLU A 279 -14.88 5.76 7.92
C GLU A 279 -13.94 4.56 7.83
N PHE A 280 -14.50 3.36 7.70
CA PHE A 280 -13.73 2.14 7.56
C PHE A 280 -14.33 1.19 6.53
N TRP A 281 -13.49 0.29 6.03
CA TRP A 281 -13.91 -0.78 5.13
C TRP A 281 -14.26 -2.06 5.89
N ALA A 282 -15.34 -2.72 5.47
CA ALA A 282 -15.75 -4.04 5.94
C ALA A 282 -16.18 -4.93 4.77
N VAL A 283 -16.10 -6.25 4.95
CA VAL A 283 -16.73 -7.20 4.02
C VAL A 283 -18.23 -7.19 4.27
N ASN A 284 -19.02 -7.05 3.21
CA ASN A 284 -20.49 -7.10 3.25
C ASN A 284 -20.97 -8.54 3.48
N MET A 285 -21.56 -8.80 4.64
CA MET A 285 -22.15 -10.09 5.02
C MET A 285 -23.68 -10.10 4.91
N GLY A 286 -24.27 -8.99 4.52
CA GLY A 286 -25.72 -8.81 4.36
C GLY A 286 -26.18 -9.06 2.93
N ARG A 287 -27.12 -8.20 2.49
CA ARG A 287 -27.65 -8.29 1.13
C ARG A 287 -26.54 -8.16 0.08
N PRO A 288 -26.44 -9.10 -0.87
CA PRO A 288 -25.46 -8.99 -1.95
C PRO A 288 -25.64 -7.70 -2.75
N PRO A 289 -24.54 -7.03 -3.16
CA PRO A 289 -24.60 -5.89 -4.05
C PRO A 289 -25.08 -6.29 -5.46
N ALA A 290 -25.27 -5.31 -6.33
CA ALA A 290 -25.42 -5.58 -7.76
C ALA A 290 -24.19 -6.36 -8.25
N HIS A 291 -24.46 -7.43 -9.02
CA HIS A 291 -23.41 -8.32 -9.49
C HIS A 291 -22.48 -7.63 -10.47
N ASP A 292 -21.20 -7.55 -10.10
CA ASP A 292 -20.14 -7.00 -10.93
C ASP A 292 -18.83 -7.74 -10.66
N PRO A 293 -18.58 -8.87 -11.36
CA PRO A 293 -17.41 -9.70 -11.14
C PRO A 293 -16.09 -9.00 -11.48
N THR A 294 -16.14 -7.90 -12.24
CA THR A 294 -14.96 -7.13 -12.66
C THR A 294 -14.56 -6.05 -11.65
N ARG A 295 -15.42 -5.76 -10.66
CA ARG A 295 -15.13 -4.77 -9.62
C ARG A 295 -14.47 -5.40 -8.40
N GLU A 296 -13.28 -4.92 -8.05
CA GLU A 296 -12.53 -5.39 -6.87
C GLU A 296 -13.33 -5.22 -5.57
N THR A 297 -13.98 -4.06 -5.41
CA THR A 297 -14.72 -3.68 -4.19
C THR A 297 -16.17 -4.16 -4.17
N GLU A 298 -16.59 -5.06 -5.06
CA GLU A 298 -17.98 -5.54 -5.19
C GLU A 298 -18.59 -5.91 -3.83
N TYR A 299 -17.86 -6.63 -3.00
CA TYR A 299 -18.34 -7.13 -1.70
C TYR A 299 -17.81 -6.33 -0.51
N LEU A 300 -17.32 -5.12 -0.73
CA LEU A 300 -16.91 -4.23 0.35
C LEU A 300 -17.95 -3.15 0.59
N VAL A 301 -18.08 -2.77 1.85
CA VAL A 301 -18.93 -1.65 2.28
C VAL A 301 -18.11 -0.68 3.11
N ARG A 302 -18.42 0.61 3.01
CA ARG A 302 -17.93 1.63 3.92
C ARG A 302 -18.93 1.82 5.05
N ALA A 303 -18.43 2.02 6.26
CA ALA A 303 -19.20 2.36 7.44
C ALA A 303 -18.50 3.44 8.24
N GLY A 304 -19.22 4.22 9.01
CA GLY A 304 -18.68 5.29 9.84
C GLY A 304 -18.42 4.89 11.29
N LEU A 305 -17.90 5.81 12.08
CA LEU A 305 -17.67 5.59 13.50
C LEU A 305 -18.96 5.31 14.31
N PRO A 306 -20.14 5.88 13.98
CA PRO A 306 -21.38 5.52 14.66
C PRO A 306 -21.73 4.03 14.54
N GLU A 307 -21.52 3.43 13.35
CA GLU A 307 -21.72 2.00 13.14
C GLU A 307 -20.71 1.16 13.93
N ALA A 308 -19.45 1.61 14.00
CA ALA A 308 -18.41 0.94 14.79
C ALA A 308 -18.69 1.03 16.31
N GLU A 309 -19.26 2.15 16.76
CA GLU A 309 -19.70 2.31 18.16
C GLU A 309 -20.86 1.37 18.48
N PHE A 310 -21.86 1.28 17.59
CA PHE A 310 -22.96 0.33 17.70
C PHE A 310 -22.47 -1.13 17.72
N ASP A 311 -21.47 -1.46 16.90
CA ASP A 311 -20.82 -2.78 16.86
C ASP A 311 -19.98 -3.08 18.11
N GLY A 312 -19.77 -2.07 19.00
CA GLY A 312 -18.99 -2.20 20.25
C GLY A 312 -17.47 -2.27 20.03
N THR A 313 -16.96 -1.84 18.88
CA THR A 313 -15.55 -2.02 18.50
C THR A 313 -14.65 -0.86 18.93
N LEU A 314 -15.19 0.32 19.25
CA LEU A 314 -14.41 1.53 19.52
C LEU A 314 -13.79 1.61 20.92
N GLY A 315 -14.33 0.91 21.91
CA GLY A 315 -13.99 1.10 23.32
C GLY A 315 -12.50 1.00 23.67
N ARG A 316 -11.74 0.19 22.91
CA ARG A 316 -10.29 -0.03 23.12
C ARG A 316 -9.39 0.77 22.18
N ILE A 317 -9.94 1.46 21.18
CA ILE A 317 -9.15 2.09 20.11
C ILE A 317 -9.46 3.57 19.90
N ALA A 318 -10.51 4.10 20.53
CA ALA A 318 -10.94 5.47 20.35
C ALA A 318 -10.86 6.27 21.64
N SER A 319 -10.77 7.58 21.49
CA SER A 319 -11.00 8.59 22.52
C SER A 319 -12.24 9.41 22.21
N THR A 320 -12.79 10.05 23.24
CA THR A 320 -13.88 11.03 23.12
C THR A 320 -13.31 12.44 23.14
N TYR A 321 -13.68 13.29 22.18
CA TYR A 321 -13.34 14.70 22.21
C TYR A 321 -14.27 15.46 23.17
N ASP A 322 -13.67 16.12 24.17
CA ASP A 322 -14.35 17.01 25.10
C ASP A 322 -14.21 18.45 24.62
N ALA A 323 -15.30 19.01 24.11
CA ALA A 323 -15.32 20.38 23.57
C ALA A 323 -15.14 21.46 24.67
N ALA A 324 -15.50 21.15 25.94
CA ALA A 324 -15.40 22.11 27.03
C ALA A 324 -13.93 22.36 27.45
N SER A 325 -13.10 21.33 27.36
CA SER A 325 -11.67 21.41 27.74
C SER A 325 -10.71 21.40 26.55
N ASP A 326 -11.18 21.24 25.32
CA ASP A 326 -10.40 20.97 24.11
C ASP A 326 -9.39 19.83 24.32
N ARG A 327 -9.87 18.68 24.84
CA ARG A 327 -9.04 17.52 25.15
C ARG A 327 -9.63 16.22 24.59
N LEU A 328 -8.75 15.26 24.32
CA LEU A 328 -9.12 13.88 24.05
C LEU A 328 -9.12 13.10 25.37
N LEU A 329 -10.25 12.48 25.67
CA LEU A 329 -10.45 11.63 26.84
C LEU A 329 -10.46 10.16 26.37
N PRO A 330 -9.56 9.30 26.86
CA PRO A 330 -9.47 7.91 26.42
C PRO A 330 -10.77 7.14 26.64
N GLY A 331 -11.15 6.34 25.64
CA GLY A 331 -12.37 5.54 25.65
C GLY A 331 -13.61 6.29 25.21
N ILE A 332 -14.77 5.61 25.27
CA ILE A 332 -16.06 6.07 24.75
C ILE A 332 -17.14 6.16 25.84
N ALA A 333 -16.76 6.16 27.10
CA ALA A 333 -17.73 6.20 28.22
C ALA A 333 -18.45 7.57 28.38
N ARG A 334 -17.94 8.61 27.72
CA ARG A 334 -18.54 9.96 27.74
C ARG A 334 -19.22 10.28 26.42
N GLU A 335 -20.20 11.16 26.47
CA GLU A 335 -20.81 11.73 25.27
C GLU A 335 -19.83 12.68 24.57
N GLY A 336 -19.86 12.69 23.22
CA GLY A 336 -19.05 13.55 22.40
C GLY A 336 -18.53 12.85 21.13
N PRO A 337 -17.93 13.59 20.20
CA PRO A 337 -17.35 13.05 18.98
C PRO A 337 -16.22 12.05 19.25
N ARG A 338 -16.14 10.98 18.47
CA ARG A 338 -15.12 9.95 18.58
C ARG A 338 -13.91 10.28 17.71
N VAL A 339 -12.73 9.98 18.23
CA VAL A 339 -11.44 10.14 17.56
C VAL A 339 -10.70 8.80 17.62
N LEU A 340 -10.31 8.26 16.47
CA LEU A 340 -9.49 7.05 16.40
C LEU A 340 -8.02 7.42 16.59
N ASP A 341 -7.59 7.44 17.84
CA ASP A 341 -6.21 7.77 18.24
C ASP A 341 -5.45 6.59 18.85
N PHE A 342 -6.10 5.45 18.99
CA PHE A 342 -5.55 4.23 19.60
C PHE A 342 -4.89 4.47 20.98
N ALA A 343 -5.19 5.59 21.64
CA ALA A 343 -4.59 5.98 22.91
C ALA A 343 -4.74 4.92 24.02
N PRO A 344 -5.87 4.20 24.15
CA PRO A 344 -5.98 3.14 25.15
C PRO A 344 -4.88 2.07 25.01
N ILE A 345 -4.47 1.73 23.80
CA ILE A 345 -3.43 0.74 23.50
C ILE A 345 -2.03 1.38 23.54
N LEU A 346 -1.86 2.52 22.85
CA LEU A 346 -0.54 3.10 22.59
C LEU A 346 -0.01 3.95 23.77
N VAL A 347 -0.90 4.71 24.41
CA VAL A 347 -0.52 5.67 25.48
C VAL A 347 -0.69 5.05 26.85
N HIS A 348 -1.81 4.35 27.06
CA HIS A 348 -2.16 3.75 28.35
C HIS A 348 -1.68 2.30 28.49
N ASP A 349 -1.06 1.76 27.42
CA ASP A 349 -0.41 0.45 27.40
C ASP A 349 -1.32 -0.69 27.89
N SER A 350 -2.62 -0.57 27.56
CA SER A 350 -3.60 -1.60 27.93
C SER A 350 -3.31 -2.96 27.30
N LEU A 351 -2.51 -2.97 26.22
CA LEU A 351 -1.97 -4.13 25.53
C LEU A 351 -0.53 -3.82 25.11
N PRO A 352 0.45 -4.75 25.26
CA PRO A 352 1.85 -4.53 24.88
C PRO A 352 2.06 -4.64 23.35
N LEU A 353 1.21 -3.97 22.55
CA LEU A 353 1.23 -3.99 21.09
C LEU A 353 2.55 -3.46 20.52
N ASN A 354 3.09 -2.40 21.12
CA ASN A 354 4.35 -1.80 20.66
C ASN A 354 5.53 -2.77 20.76
N GLY A 355 5.62 -3.48 21.90
CA GLY A 355 6.63 -4.51 22.11
C GLY A 355 6.47 -5.67 21.14
N LEU A 356 5.23 -6.13 20.91
CA LEU A 356 4.93 -7.19 19.95
C LEU A 356 5.32 -6.80 18.53
N VAL A 357 4.92 -5.62 18.05
CA VAL A 357 5.25 -5.15 16.69
C VAL A 357 6.76 -5.07 16.49
N ARG A 358 7.50 -4.55 17.47
CA ARG A 358 8.98 -4.50 17.41
C ARG A 358 9.59 -5.90 17.35
N ALA A 359 9.14 -6.82 18.18
CA ALA A 359 9.62 -8.21 18.18
C ALA A 359 9.34 -8.92 16.85
N LEU A 360 8.16 -8.70 16.27
CA LEU A 360 7.81 -9.26 14.97
C LEU A 360 8.61 -8.65 13.83
N LEU A 361 8.84 -7.34 13.82
CA LEU A 361 9.71 -6.69 12.83
C LEU A 361 11.12 -7.29 12.85
N LEU A 362 11.72 -7.41 14.04
CA LEU A 362 13.06 -8.03 14.19
C LEU A 362 13.08 -9.50 13.74
N ALA A 363 12.06 -10.28 14.09
CA ALA A 363 11.97 -11.67 13.65
C ALA A 363 11.83 -11.77 12.12
N CYS A 364 11.01 -10.91 11.51
CA CYS A 364 10.84 -10.86 10.07
C CYS A 364 12.11 -10.39 9.34
N GLU A 365 12.84 -9.41 9.88
CA GLU A 365 14.16 -9.02 9.37
C GLU A 365 15.16 -10.19 9.39
N GLY A 366 15.17 -10.93 10.49
CA GLY A 366 16.00 -12.14 10.61
C GLY A 366 15.62 -13.23 9.60
N CYS A 367 14.34 -13.35 9.25
CA CYS A 367 13.86 -14.30 8.24
C CYS A 367 14.20 -13.89 6.81
N LEU A 368 14.07 -12.61 6.48
CA LEU A 368 14.17 -12.09 5.11
C LEU A 368 15.52 -11.48 4.79
N GLY A 369 16.32 -11.14 5.81
CA GLY A 369 17.70 -10.67 5.67
C GLY A 369 17.83 -9.20 5.29
N GLY A 370 16.94 -8.35 5.77
CA GLY A 370 16.97 -6.89 5.57
C GLY A 370 15.75 -6.19 6.14
N PRO A 371 15.64 -4.85 6.01
CA PRO A 371 14.48 -4.09 6.45
C PRO A 371 13.18 -4.64 5.86
N VAL A 372 12.13 -4.66 6.68
CA VAL A 372 10.85 -5.28 6.30
C VAL A 372 9.66 -4.36 6.52
N GLU A 373 8.63 -4.60 5.72
CA GLU A 373 7.26 -4.17 5.97
C GLU A 373 6.41 -5.38 6.30
N ILE A 374 5.56 -5.26 7.33
CA ILE A 374 4.57 -6.27 7.70
C ILE A 374 3.16 -5.67 7.66
N GLU A 375 2.20 -6.45 7.14
CA GLU A 375 0.78 -6.17 7.24
C GLU A 375 0.15 -7.11 8.26
N PHE A 376 -0.72 -6.58 9.12
CA PHE A 376 -1.34 -7.36 10.17
C PHE A 376 -2.77 -6.93 10.49
N ALA A 377 -3.51 -7.80 11.18
CA ALA A 377 -4.82 -7.49 11.69
C ALA A 377 -4.99 -8.02 13.12
N LEU A 378 -5.74 -7.27 13.94
CA LEU A 378 -6.06 -7.68 15.32
C LEU A 378 -7.56 -7.87 15.49
N THR A 379 -7.93 -8.89 16.24
CA THR A 379 -9.28 -9.08 16.76
C THR A 379 -9.25 -9.26 18.28
N PHE A 380 -10.12 -8.52 18.97
CA PHE A 380 -10.36 -8.73 20.39
C PHE A 380 -11.34 -9.89 20.55
N GLU A 381 -10.92 -10.93 21.28
CA GLU A 381 -11.74 -12.11 21.51
C GLU A 381 -12.65 -11.95 22.74
N PRO A 382 -13.83 -12.60 22.76
CA PRO A 382 -14.78 -12.48 23.88
C PRO A 382 -14.20 -12.86 25.25
N GLY A 383 -13.23 -13.78 25.27
CA GLY A 383 -12.51 -14.23 26.47
C GLY A 383 -11.40 -13.29 26.94
N GLY A 384 -11.23 -12.10 26.35
CA GLY A 384 -10.24 -11.11 26.72
C GLY A 384 -8.89 -11.23 26.03
N GLY A 385 -8.62 -12.30 25.27
CA GLY A 385 -7.42 -12.44 24.45
C GLY A 385 -7.47 -11.59 23.17
N VAL A 386 -6.32 -11.44 22.53
CA VAL A 386 -6.18 -10.73 21.27
C VAL A 386 -5.54 -11.66 20.24
N ARG A 387 -6.21 -11.89 19.12
CA ARG A 387 -5.59 -12.53 17.95
C ARG A 387 -4.84 -11.47 17.16
N PHE A 388 -3.55 -11.68 16.95
CA PHE A 388 -2.71 -10.90 16.05
C PHE A 388 -2.37 -11.77 14.84
N ALA A 389 -2.89 -11.43 13.69
CA ALA A 389 -2.70 -12.17 12.46
C ALA A 389 -1.74 -11.43 11.52
N LEU A 390 -0.65 -12.07 11.14
CA LEU A 390 0.30 -11.56 10.15
C LEU A 390 -0.21 -11.90 8.74
N LEU A 391 -0.53 -10.86 7.96
CA LEU A 391 -1.19 -11.00 6.66
C LEU A 391 -0.21 -11.00 5.47
N GLN A 392 0.89 -10.29 5.60
CA GLN A 392 1.98 -10.21 4.62
C GLN A 392 3.25 -9.73 5.30
N SER A 393 4.39 -10.15 4.76
CA SER A 393 5.69 -9.55 5.06
C SER A 393 6.52 -9.51 3.79
N ARG A 394 7.25 -8.41 3.58
CA ARG A 394 8.11 -8.22 2.43
C ARG A 394 9.35 -7.41 2.78
N LEU A 395 10.41 -7.60 1.99
CA LEU A 395 11.60 -6.76 2.07
C LEU A 395 11.27 -5.33 1.62
N MET A 396 11.89 -4.37 2.28
CA MET A 396 11.88 -2.98 1.86
C MET A 396 13.11 -2.67 1.01
N ALA A 397 12.90 -1.99 -0.10
CA ALA A 397 14.00 -1.43 -0.88
C ALA A 397 14.53 -0.18 -0.16
N VAL A 398 15.58 -0.36 0.64
CA VAL A 398 16.30 0.74 1.28
C VAL A 398 17.65 0.89 0.59
N SER A 399 17.86 2.01 -0.12
CA SER A 399 19.13 2.29 -0.79
C SER A 399 20.24 2.45 0.25
N GLN A 400 21.36 1.76 0.03
CA GLN A 400 22.57 1.88 0.86
C GLN A 400 23.53 2.97 0.36
N GLN A 401 23.21 3.64 -0.75
CA GLN A 401 24.02 4.72 -1.28
C GLN A 401 23.95 5.91 -0.32
N LEU A 402 25.10 6.26 0.27
CA LEU A 402 25.19 7.35 1.23
C LEU A 402 25.57 8.63 0.49
N VAL A 403 24.70 9.62 0.60
CA VAL A 403 24.95 11.01 0.16
C VAL A 403 24.70 11.90 1.37
N GLU A 404 25.60 12.82 1.67
CA GLU A 404 25.38 13.86 2.68
C GLU A 404 24.87 15.12 1.97
N VAL A 405 23.62 15.47 2.24
CA VAL A 405 23.01 16.70 1.73
C VAL A 405 23.23 17.83 2.73
N GLY A 406 24.00 18.84 2.33
CA GLY A 406 24.27 20.03 3.14
C GLY A 406 23.03 20.88 3.43
N GLU A 407 23.22 22.00 4.12
CA GLU A 407 22.15 23.00 4.30
C GLU A 407 22.05 23.94 3.09
N ASP A 408 23.19 24.28 2.53
CA ASP A 408 23.31 25.16 1.36
C ASP A 408 23.72 24.38 0.11
N PRO A 409 23.29 24.85 -1.07
CA PRO A 409 23.75 24.30 -2.35
C PRO A 409 25.29 24.37 -2.49
N PRO A 410 25.91 23.36 -3.13
CA PRO A 410 27.35 23.42 -3.44
C PRO A 410 27.72 24.61 -4.36
N PRO A 411 28.97 25.08 -4.37
CA PRO A 411 29.43 26.14 -5.26
C PRO A 411 29.08 25.87 -6.73
N GLY A 412 28.56 26.87 -7.44
CA GLY A 412 28.12 26.79 -8.84
C GLY A 412 26.74 26.16 -9.05
N TRP A 413 26.02 25.89 -7.96
CA TRP A 413 24.66 25.37 -7.99
C TRP A 413 23.69 26.27 -7.22
N LYS A 414 22.43 26.32 -7.68
CA LYS A 414 21.31 26.95 -6.97
C LYS A 414 20.24 25.91 -6.71
N ALA A 415 19.58 25.98 -5.56
CA ALA A 415 18.46 25.11 -5.27
C ALA A 415 17.24 25.50 -6.13
N LEU A 416 16.70 24.53 -6.83
CA LEU A 416 15.35 24.59 -7.40
C LEU A 416 14.33 24.14 -6.35
N VAL A 417 14.67 23.09 -5.59
CA VAL A 417 13.84 22.58 -4.48
C VAL A 417 14.76 22.25 -3.31
N THR A 418 14.31 22.61 -2.11
CA THR A 418 14.90 22.14 -0.85
C THR A 418 13.82 21.49 -0.01
N SER A 419 14.16 20.41 0.69
CA SER A 419 13.25 19.70 1.60
C SER A 419 13.99 19.17 2.81
N ARG A 420 13.31 19.15 3.97
CA ARG A 420 13.75 18.45 5.18
C ARG A 420 12.87 17.21 5.50
N ASP A 421 11.92 16.93 4.62
CA ASP A 421 11.07 15.77 4.64
C ASP A 421 11.22 14.99 3.32
N ALA A 422 12.46 14.54 3.02
CA ALA A 422 12.78 13.80 1.80
C ALA A 422 12.93 12.31 2.06
N MET A 423 12.51 11.50 1.07
CA MET A 423 12.62 10.05 1.05
C MET A 423 13.47 9.59 -0.13
N GLY A 424 14.27 8.59 0.08
CA GLY A 424 15.24 8.05 -0.87
C GLY A 424 16.66 8.23 -0.35
N ASN A 425 17.63 7.67 -1.04
CA ASN A 425 19.06 7.88 -0.77
C ASN A 425 19.81 7.85 -2.09
N GLY A 426 20.68 8.81 -2.29
CA GLY A 426 21.58 8.84 -3.44
C GLY A 426 21.53 10.14 -4.21
N SER A 427 22.30 10.16 -5.29
CA SER A 427 22.43 11.26 -6.24
C SER A 427 21.98 10.78 -7.62
N THR A 428 21.21 11.61 -8.32
CA THR A 428 20.76 11.34 -9.70
C THR A 428 21.07 12.56 -10.56
N GLU A 429 21.88 12.35 -11.57
CA GLU A 429 22.32 13.38 -12.53
C GLU A 429 21.65 13.22 -13.89
N GLY A 430 21.77 14.22 -14.75
CA GLY A 430 21.38 14.13 -16.14
C GLY A 430 19.88 14.30 -16.42
N ILE A 431 19.09 14.80 -15.46
CA ILE A 431 17.66 15.04 -15.66
C ILE A 431 17.46 16.42 -16.33
N ALA A 432 17.14 16.40 -17.61
CA ALA A 432 16.96 17.64 -18.38
C ALA A 432 15.49 18.10 -18.50
N ASP A 433 14.54 17.29 -18.08
CA ASP A 433 13.13 17.60 -18.21
C ASP A 433 12.48 17.89 -16.86
N VAL A 434 11.65 18.94 -16.81
CA VAL A 434 10.86 19.30 -15.62
C VAL A 434 9.39 19.38 -16.02
N VAL A 435 8.55 18.67 -15.28
CA VAL A 435 7.09 18.70 -15.38
C VAL A 435 6.54 19.26 -14.08
N TRP A 436 5.76 20.33 -14.14
CA TRP A 436 5.20 20.91 -12.92
C TRP A 436 3.75 21.35 -13.09
N VAL A 437 3.03 21.33 -11.99
CA VAL A 437 1.69 21.90 -11.91
C VAL A 437 1.80 23.40 -11.68
N GLU A 438 1.11 24.18 -12.47
CA GLU A 438 1.15 25.64 -12.41
C GLU A 438 0.57 26.15 -11.08
N ARG A 439 1.36 26.93 -10.33
CA ARG A 439 0.95 27.44 -9.02
C ARG A 439 -0.18 28.47 -9.13
N ARG A 440 -0.10 29.32 -10.15
CA ARG A 440 -1.06 30.43 -10.35
C ARG A 440 -2.41 29.88 -10.82
N GLY A 441 -3.46 30.06 -10.01
CA GLY A 441 -4.79 29.56 -10.31
C GLY A 441 -4.97 28.06 -10.08
N TRP A 442 -4.07 27.41 -9.30
CA TRP A 442 -4.24 26.05 -8.89
C TRP A 442 -5.40 25.88 -7.91
N GLU A 443 -6.26 24.97 -8.19
CA GLU A 443 -7.35 24.53 -7.31
C GLU A 443 -7.42 22.98 -7.29
N MET A 444 -7.66 22.40 -6.12
CA MET A 444 -7.70 20.94 -5.95
C MET A 444 -8.77 20.25 -6.84
N ARG A 445 -9.83 20.93 -7.21
CA ARG A 445 -10.82 20.39 -8.17
C ARG A 445 -10.23 20.08 -9.55
N ARG A 446 -9.08 20.63 -9.89
CA ARG A 446 -8.35 20.37 -11.15
C ARG A 446 -7.38 19.21 -11.06
N SER A 447 -7.31 18.52 -9.92
CA SER A 447 -6.36 17.43 -9.69
C SER A 447 -6.51 16.27 -10.70
N ALA A 448 -7.74 15.93 -11.08
CA ALA A 448 -7.99 14.91 -12.09
C ALA A 448 -7.55 15.36 -13.51
N GLU A 449 -7.73 16.64 -13.86
CA GLU A 449 -7.23 17.22 -15.11
C GLU A 449 -5.69 17.21 -15.14
N ALA A 450 -5.06 17.56 -14.02
CA ALA A 450 -3.60 17.49 -13.89
C ALA A 450 -3.08 16.06 -14.03
N ALA A 451 -3.74 15.08 -13.38
CA ALA A 451 -3.37 13.67 -13.49
C ALA A 451 -3.40 13.17 -14.95
N ALA A 452 -4.43 13.53 -15.70
CA ALA A 452 -4.55 13.14 -17.11
C ALA A 452 -3.44 13.77 -17.99
N ALA A 453 -3.13 15.06 -17.75
CA ALA A 453 -2.06 15.77 -18.46
C ALA A 453 -0.67 15.18 -18.15
N ILE A 454 -0.40 14.88 -16.87
CA ILE A 454 0.85 14.24 -16.42
C ILE A 454 0.99 12.86 -17.05
N ALA A 455 -0.07 12.05 -17.07
CA ALA A 455 -0.04 10.73 -17.68
C ALA A 455 0.27 10.80 -19.20
N ALA A 456 -0.23 11.81 -19.91
CA ALA A 456 0.07 12.01 -21.32
C ALA A 456 1.55 12.41 -21.55
N LEU A 457 2.07 13.34 -20.74
CA LEU A 457 3.49 13.74 -20.76
C LEU A 457 4.41 12.57 -20.40
N ASN A 458 4.08 11.80 -19.36
CA ASN A 458 4.87 10.64 -18.95
C ASN A 458 4.99 9.62 -20.07
N ARG A 459 3.88 9.26 -20.73
CA ARG A 459 3.93 8.30 -21.87
C ARG A 459 4.88 8.77 -22.96
N ARG A 460 4.84 10.04 -23.32
CA ARG A 460 5.73 10.64 -24.32
C ARG A 460 7.19 10.60 -23.86
N LEU A 461 7.49 11.13 -22.67
CA LEU A 461 8.84 11.21 -22.15
C LEU A 461 9.47 9.83 -21.93
N VAL A 462 8.70 8.85 -21.46
CA VAL A 462 9.16 7.46 -21.34
C VAL A 462 9.47 6.85 -22.70
N SER A 463 8.61 7.06 -23.73
CA SER A 463 8.87 6.55 -25.08
C SER A 463 10.11 7.16 -25.73
N GLU A 464 10.49 8.38 -25.32
CA GLU A 464 11.68 9.08 -25.77
C GLU A 464 12.92 8.78 -24.89
N GLY A 465 12.79 7.93 -23.85
CA GLY A 465 13.88 7.63 -22.91
C GLY A 465 14.31 8.82 -22.05
N ARG A 466 13.43 9.77 -21.79
CA ARG A 466 13.70 11.06 -21.13
C ARG A 466 13.17 11.06 -19.70
N PRO A 467 14.04 10.88 -18.69
CA PRO A 467 13.65 11.02 -17.29
C PRO A 467 13.36 12.48 -16.95
N TYR A 468 12.49 12.71 -15.96
CA TYR A 468 12.08 14.05 -15.58
C TYR A 468 11.92 14.24 -14.07
N VAL A 469 11.93 15.50 -13.61
CA VAL A 469 11.50 15.92 -12.29
C VAL A 469 10.02 16.27 -12.36
N LEU A 470 9.22 15.75 -11.41
CA LEU A 470 7.79 16.04 -11.30
C LEU A 470 7.50 16.88 -10.05
N ILE A 471 6.86 18.04 -10.21
CA ILE A 471 6.51 18.96 -9.12
C ILE A 471 5.01 19.22 -9.12
N GLY A 472 4.34 19.05 -7.98
CA GLY A 472 2.89 19.32 -7.89
C GLY A 472 2.41 19.51 -6.47
N PHE A 473 1.09 19.68 -6.32
CA PHE A 473 0.46 20.07 -5.06
C PHE A 473 -0.34 18.92 -4.45
N GLY A 474 -0.15 18.72 -3.14
CA GLY A 474 -0.83 17.67 -2.38
C GLY A 474 -0.27 16.28 -2.66
N ARG A 475 -0.95 15.28 -2.10
CA ARG A 475 -0.48 13.89 -2.10
C ARG A 475 -0.51 13.28 -3.50
N TRP A 476 0.59 12.71 -3.92
CA TRP A 476 0.64 11.94 -5.16
C TRP A 476 0.01 10.56 -4.98
N GLY A 477 -0.79 10.12 -5.96
CA GLY A 477 -1.47 8.82 -5.92
C GLY A 477 -2.65 8.74 -4.95
N SER A 478 -3.14 9.87 -4.44
CA SER A 478 -4.31 9.89 -3.56
C SER A 478 -5.57 9.48 -4.32
N ALA A 479 -6.35 8.54 -3.76
CA ALA A 479 -7.68 8.21 -4.26
C ALA A 479 -8.70 9.35 -4.04
N ASP A 480 -8.42 10.27 -3.12
CA ASP A 480 -9.22 11.46 -2.85
C ASP A 480 -8.63 12.68 -3.61
N PRO A 481 -9.33 13.21 -4.64
CA PRO A 481 -8.87 14.37 -5.40
C PRO A 481 -8.71 15.66 -4.58
N TRP A 482 -9.33 15.74 -3.40
CA TRP A 482 -9.22 16.89 -2.51
C TRP A 482 -7.96 16.86 -1.63
N LEU A 483 -7.29 15.71 -1.57
CA LEU A 483 -6.04 15.53 -0.84
C LEU A 483 -4.80 15.57 -1.73
N GLY A 484 -4.96 15.40 -3.06
CA GLY A 484 -3.83 15.39 -3.96
C GLY A 484 -4.17 15.04 -5.40
N ILE A 485 -3.15 14.63 -6.16
CA ILE A 485 -3.26 14.33 -7.59
C ILE A 485 -3.42 12.81 -7.77
N PRO A 486 -4.55 12.33 -8.33
CA PRO A 486 -4.88 10.91 -8.40
C PRO A 486 -4.18 10.20 -9.59
N VAL A 487 -2.86 10.15 -9.56
CA VAL A 487 -2.05 9.40 -10.54
C VAL A 487 -1.81 7.97 -10.08
N ALA A 488 -1.83 7.02 -11.01
CA ALA A 488 -1.28 5.69 -10.78
C ALA A 488 0.24 5.69 -11.04
N TRP A 489 0.96 4.68 -10.53
CA TRP A 489 2.41 4.58 -10.76
C TRP A 489 2.79 4.64 -12.24
N GLY A 490 2.05 3.94 -13.11
CA GLY A 490 2.29 3.96 -14.56
C GLY A 490 2.15 5.35 -15.21
N ASP A 491 1.45 6.26 -14.57
CA ASP A 491 1.25 7.63 -15.06
C ASP A 491 2.45 8.55 -14.77
N ILE A 492 3.40 8.11 -13.93
CA ILE A 492 4.57 8.90 -13.49
C ILE A 492 5.88 8.08 -13.47
N ALA A 493 5.89 6.89 -14.04
CA ALA A 493 7.03 5.95 -13.99
C ALA A 493 8.35 6.49 -14.56
N GLY A 494 8.30 7.51 -15.43
CA GLY A 494 9.48 8.20 -15.96
C GLY A 494 10.11 9.21 -15.01
N ALA A 495 9.43 9.60 -13.93
CA ALA A 495 9.98 10.53 -12.97
C ALA A 495 11.16 9.92 -12.21
N ARG A 496 12.19 10.71 -11.95
CA ARG A 496 13.36 10.35 -11.10
C ARG A 496 13.41 11.14 -9.81
N ALA A 497 12.68 12.24 -9.76
CA ALA A 497 12.37 12.93 -8.52
C ALA A 497 10.93 13.44 -8.57
N ILE A 498 10.25 13.35 -7.43
CA ILE A 498 8.88 13.81 -7.26
C ILE A 498 8.84 14.78 -6.09
N VAL A 499 8.21 15.93 -6.30
CA VAL A 499 8.05 16.96 -5.28
C VAL A 499 6.57 17.07 -4.93
N GLU A 500 6.27 16.90 -3.64
CA GLU A 500 4.97 17.13 -3.03
C GLU A 500 5.00 18.50 -2.34
N ALA A 501 4.49 19.53 -2.99
CA ALA A 501 4.36 20.86 -2.40
C ALA A 501 2.98 21.05 -1.75
N SER A 502 2.93 21.85 -0.69
CA SER A 502 1.64 22.26 -0.12
C SER A 502 0.91 23.20 -1.08
N PRO A 503 -0.42 23.02 -1.24
CA PRO A 503 -1.24 23.98 -1.95
C PRO A 503 -1.17 25.36 -1.29
N PRO A 504 -1.31 26.47 -2.06
CA PRO A 504 -1.20 27.82 -1.53
C PRO A 504 -2.15 28.15 -0.37
N GLU A 505 -3.28 27.46 -0.28
CA GLU A 505 -4.38 27.76 0.65
C GLU A 505 -4.55 26.76 1.81
N ARG A 506 -3.82 25.63 1.82
CA ARG A 506 -3.96 24.57 2.85
C ARG A 506 -2.64 23.86 3.10
N GLY A 507 -2.28 23.72 4.37
CA GLY A 507 -1.30 22.72 4.78
C GLY A 507 -1.93 21.32 4.62
N ILE A 508 -1.41 20.49 3.71
CA ILE A 508 -1.76 19.08 3.59
C ILE A 508 -0.65 18.28 4.23
N GLU A 509 -1.00 17.31 5.08
CA GLU A 509 -0.01 16.38 5.62
C GLU A 509 0.63 15.56 4.51
N VAL A 510 1.93 15.26 4.71
CA VAL A 510 2.74 14.45 3.80
C VAL A 510 2.05 13.11 3.52
N SER A 511 2.11 12.66 2.27
CA SER A 511 1.59 11.35 1.86
C SER A 511 2.29 10.22 2.62
N GLN A 512 1.53 9.19 3.01
CA GLN A 512 2.05 8.04 3.74
C GLN A 512 1.51 6.70 3.20
N GLY A 513 0.98 6.68 1.97
CA GLY A 513 0.46 5.48 1.32
C GLY A 513 1.54 4.41 1.11
N SER A 514 1.33 3.19 1.63
CA SER A 514 2.38 2.17 1.67
C SER A 514 2.83 1.69 0.29
N HIS A 515 1.91 1.42 -0.62
CA HIS A 515 2.24 0.88 -1.95
C HIS A 515 2.94 1.91 -2.84
N PHE A 516 2.50 3.15 -2.80
CA PHE A 516 3.08 4.23 -3.59
C PHE A 516 4.56 4.45 -3.22
N PHE A 517 4.86 4.55 -1.93
CA PHE A 517 6.24 4.73 -1.46
C PHE A 517 7.13 3.52 -1.69
N HIS A 518 6.56 2.32 -1.61
CA HIS A 518 7.32 1.12 -1.90
C HIS A 518 7.81 1.09 -3.34
N ASN A 519 6.95 1.49 -4.28
CA ASN A 519 7.32 1.62 -5.69
C ASN A 519 8.38 2.70 -5.89
N LEU A 520 8.23 3.88 -5.26
CA LEU A 520 9.25 4.94 -5.33
C LEU A 520 10.62 4.45 -4.88
N ALA A 521 10.69 3.76 -3.75
CA ALA A 521 11.93 3.21 -3.22
C ALA A 521 12.52 2.14 -4.14
N GLY A 522 11.70 1.23 -4.69
CA GLY A 522 12.11 0.19 -5.64
C GLY A 522 12.74 0.77 -6.92
N PHE A 523 12.17 1.85 -7.45
CA PHE A 523 12.69 2.54 -8.63
C PHE A 523 13.74 3.62 -8.34
N ARG A 524 14.16 3.75 -7.06
CA ARG A 524 15.13 4.76 -6.60
C ARG A 524 14.73 6.19 -6.98
N VAL A 525 13.44 6.49 -6.90
CA VAL A 525 12.92 7.84 -7.16
C VAL A 525 13.06 8.68 -5.89
N GLY A 526 13.73 9.83 -5.98
CA GLY A 526 13.76 10.78 -4.89
C GLY A 526 12.39 11.41 -4.66
N TYR A 527 11.91 11.44 -3.41
CA TYR A 527 10.65 12.09 -3.07
C TYR A 527 10.89 13.19 -2.04
N LEU A 528 10.53 14.42 -2.40
CA LEU A 528 10.76 15.59 -1.59
C LEU A 528 9.42 16.21 -1.20
N SER A 529 9.13 16.27 0.09
CA SER A 529 7.94 16.95 0.60
C SER A 529 8.31 18.36 1.04
N VAL A 530 7.51 19.33 0.62
CA VAL A 530 7.66 20.76 0.94
C VAL A 530 6.36 21.25 1.57
N PRO A 531 6.10 20.91 2.86
CA PRO A 531 4.87 21.28 3.54
C PRO A 531 4.88 22.77 3.94
N ALA A 532 3.70 23.40 3.90
CA ALA A 532 3.56 24.81 4.32
C ALA A 532 3.99 25.00 5.77
N GLY A 533 4.74 26.08 6.03
CA GLY A 533 5.18 26.45 7.39
C GLY A 533 6.32 25.60 7.97
N ARG A 534 6.94 24.73 7.15
CA ARG A 534 8.17 24.02 7.50
C ARG A 534 9.33 24.54 6.64
N GLU A 535 10.56 24.20 7.06
CA GLU A 535 11.75 24.53 6.28
C GLU A 535 11.80 23.69 5.01
N GLY A 536 11.90 24.36 3.87
CA GLY A 536 11.93 23.82 2.52
C GLY A 536 11.23 24.78 1.57
N ASP A 537 11.64 24.80 0.31
CA ASP A 537 11.08 25.72 -0.69
C ASP A 537 11.18 25.15 -2.11
N VAL A 538 10.39 25.73 -2.99
CA VAL A 538 10.43 25.54 -4.45
C VAL A 538 10.62 26.89 -5.10
N ASP A 539 11.62 27.05 -5.95
CA ASP A 539 11.84 28.28 -6.73
C ASP A 539 10.80 28.40 -7.87
N TRP A 540 9.57 28.73 -7.44
CA TRP A 540 8.47 28.95 -8.38
C TRP A 540 8.75 30.08 -9.38
N GLY A 541 9.48 31.13 -8.97
CA GLY A 541 9.83 32.22 -9.84
C GLY A 541 10.68 31.78 -11.03
N TRP A 542 11.62 30.88 -10.77
CA TRP A 542 12.45 30.31 -11.83
C TRP A 542 11.64 29.40 -12.77
N LEU A 543 10.75 28.58 -12.25
CA LEU A 543 9.86 27.71 -13.06
C LEU A 543 8.93 28.53 -13.95
N GLU A 544 8.28 29.55 -13.39
CA GLU A 544 7.35 30.44 -14.10
C GLU A 544 8.04 31.29 -15.19
N ALA A 545 9.32 31.60 -15.02
CA ALA A 545 10.12 32.34 -15.99
C ALA A 545 10.59 31.51 -17.20
N ARG A 546 10.32 30.19 -17.25
CA ARG A 546 10.73 29.32 -18.38
C ARG A 546 9.94 29.65 -19.63
N ALA A 547 10.55 30.49 -20.51
CA ALA A 547 10.01 30.82 -21.82
C ALA A 547 9.99 29.56 -22.70
N GLY A 548 8.87 29.33 -23.41
CA GLY A 548 8.72 28.15 -24.29
C GLY A 548 8.32 26.85 -23.60
N ALA A 549 7.98 26.89 -22.30
CA ALA A 549 7.38 25.72 -21.65
C ALA A 549 6.06 25.34 -22.31
N GLU A 550 5.94 24.07 -22.68
CA GLU A 550 4.70 23.48 -23.17
C GLU A 550 3.64 23.47 -22.07
N SER A 551 2.39 23.76 -22.40
CA SER A 551 1.26 23.76 -21.47
C SER A 551 0.22 22.72 -21.90
N ILE A 552 -0.14 21.83 -20.97
CA ILE A 552 -1.25 20.88 -21.14
C ILE A 552 -2.18 21.04 -19.93
N GLY A 553 -3.29 21.75 -20.11
CA GLY A 553 -4.17 22.10 -19.00
C GLY A 553 -3.43 22.83 -17.88
N PRO A 554 -3.48 22.36 -16.62
CA PRO A 554 -2.78 22.99 -15.50
C PRO A 554 -1.30 22.57 -15.39
N VAL A 555 -0.77 21.80 -16.32
CA VAL A 555 0.58 21.22 -16.25
C VAL A 555 1.49 21.87 -17.29
N ARG A 556 2.70 22.19 -16.87
CA ARG A 556 3.77 22.74 -17.69
C ARG A 556 4.90 21.72 -17.83
N HIS A 557 5.57 21.74 -18.97
CA HIS A 557 6.75 20.95 -19.24
C HIS A 557 7.81 21.83 -19.91
N ALA A 558 9.03 21.78 -19.42
CA ALA A 558 10.18 22.41 -20.04
C ALA A 558 11.36 21.44 -20.14
N ARG A 559 12.09 21.51 -21.24
CA ARG A 559 13.39 20.87 -21.41
C ARG A 559 14.47 21.90 -21.14
N LEU A 560 15.40 21.58 -20.26
CA LEU A 560 16.48 22.42 -19.82
C LEU A 560 17.73 22.15 -20.67
N GLU A 561 18.51 23.20 -20.94
CA GLU A 561 19.81 23.08 -21.60
C GLU A 561 20.84 22.40 -20.68
N GLN A 562 20.78 22.74 -19.39
CA GLN A 562 21.65 22.16 -18.36
C GLN A 562 20.84 21.23 -17.46
N PRO A 563 21.25 19.95 -17.34
CA PRO A 563 20.56 18.99 -16.51
C PRO A 563 20.57 19.36 -15.03
N LEU A 564 19.53 18.92 -14.34
CA LEU A 564 19.41 19.00 -12.89
C LEU A 564 20.22 17.89 -12.21
N LEU A 565 20.61 18.17 -10.96
CA LEU A 565 21.15 17.22 -10.00
C LEU A 565 20.14 17.05 -8.87
N VAL A 566 19.78 15.82 -8.56
CA VAL A 566 18.90 15.46 -7.44
C VAL A 566 19.74 14.75 -6.39
N GLU A 567 19.75 15.26 -5.18
CA GLU A 567 20.43 14.65 -4.04
C GLU A 567 19.45 14.44 -2.89
N VAL A 568 19.43 13.22 -2.35
CA VAL A 568 18.55 12.85 -1.24
C VAL A 568 19.31 12.03 -0.20
N ASP A 569 19.25 12.48 1.06
CA ASP A 569 19.71 11.76 2.24
C ASP A 569 18.52 11.42 3.14
N GLY A 570 17.95 10.25 2.98
CA GLY A 570 16.80 9.79 3.76
C GLY A 570 17.11 9.58 5.24
N ARG A 571 18.39 9.54 5.68
CA ARG A 571 18.76 9.44 7.10
C ARG A 571 18.60 10.77 7.80
N SER A 572 19.04 11.86 7.16
CA SER A 572 18.82 13.21 7.65
C SER A 572 17.43 13.74 7.30
N GLY A 573 16.75 13.13 6.33
CA GLY A 573 15.51 13.61 5.73
C GLY A 573 15.71 14.81 4.81
N ARG A 574 16.95 15.14 4.42
CA ARG A 574 17.24 16.26 3.55
C ARG A 574 17.25 15.84 2.08
N GLY A 575 16.73 16.70 1.25
CA GLY A 575 16.81 16.53 -0.19
C GLY A 575 16.89 17.87 -0.92
N MET A 576 17.62 17.88 -2.02
CA MET A 576 17.75 19.03 -2.90
C MET A 576 17.60 18.62 -4.35
N ILE A 577 16.94 19.48 -5.12
CA ILE A 577 17.01 19.47 -6.58
C ILE A 577 17.77 20.74 -6.97
N LEU A 578 18.90 20.55 -7.62
CA LEU A 578 19.87 21.59 -7.90
C LEU A 578 19.91 21.88 -9.40
N ARG A 579 20.01 23.16 -9.75
CA ARG A 579 20.26 23.67 -11.09
C ARG A 579 21.60 24.41 -11.13
N ARG A 580 22.24 24.42 -12.27
CA ARG A 580 23.45 25.22 -12.45
C ARG A 580 23.14 26.72 -12.31
N GLU A 581 24.06 27.46 -11.75
CA GLU A 581 24.00 28.95 -11.81
C GLU A 581 24.05 29.38 -13.26
N GLU A 582 23.08 30.17 -13.68
CA GLU A 582 23.11 30.81 -14.98
C GLU A 582 24.24 31.88 -14.91
N THR A 583 25.30 31.67 -15.70
CA THR A 583 26.35 32.69 -15.85
C THR A 583 25.72 33.90 -16.51
N THR A 584 25.62 35.02 -15.78
CA THR A 584 25.12 36.32 -16.25
C THR A 584 25.99 36.87 -17.37
#